data_51e552a50ef108ad8cc35a041f94e011
#
_entry.id   51e552a50ef108ad8cc35a041f94e011
#
_cell.length_a   1.000
_cell.length_b   1.000
_cell.length_c   1.000
_cell.angle_alpha   90.00
_cell.angle_beta   90.00
_cell.angle_gamma   90.00
#
_symmetry.space_group_name_H-M   'P 1'
#
loop_
_entity.id
_entity.type
_entity.pdbx_description
1 polymer ?
#
loop_
_entity_poly.entity_id
_entity_poly.type
_entity_poly.pdbx_seq_one_letter_code
_entity_poly.pdbx_strand_id
1 'polypeptide(L)'
;MSDDATISRYLESKELAEFFRNLADAVENGGQGEFACIEDFSKIKIRVKKEYGQINLKAKFKTAAPCVPAVDSGTGEPAKPKYKDLKKRMRGSFRILVKMIHDGSVPPAEAVEAFLADSALMVTYPGYGDEFYEQYTAVCDEFRTAYESGDLERMHAAVDALVHEKSRCHAKYD
;
A
#
# COMPACT_ATOMS: atom_id res chain seq x y z
N MET A 1 -9.39 13.04 6.13
CA MET A 1 -10.57 12.30 5.62
C MET A 1 -10.15 11.75 4.28
N SER A 2 -10.14 10.44 4.06
CA SER A 2 -9.76 9.86 2.76
C SER A 2 -10.91 10.13 1.79
N ASP A 3 -10.63 10.85 0.71
CA ASP A 3 -11.58 11.08 -0.38
C ASP A 3 -11.82 9.76 -1.12
N ASP A 4 -12.86 9.04 -0.70
CA ASP A 4 -13.33 7.85 -1.38
C ASP A 4 -14.26 8.28 -2.51
N ALA A 5 -13.79 8.35 -3.75
CA ALA A 5 -14.66 8.56 -4.89
C ALA A 5 -15.55 7.31 -5.07
N THR A 6 -16.86 7.52 -5.19
CA THR A 6 -17.83 6.43 -5.38
C THR A 6 -18.72 6.72 -6.58
N ILE A 7 -18.68 5.82 -7.56
CA ILE A 7 -19.60 5.82 -8.71
C ILE A 7 -20.65 4.74 -8.46
N SER A 8 -21.94 5.08 -8.56
CA SER A 8 -23.02 4.11 -8.42
C SER A 8 -24.14 4.47 -9.39
N ARG A 9 -24.37 3.62 -10.40
CA ARG A 9 -25.38 3.86 -11.43
C ARG A 9 -25.89 2.58 -12.09
N TYR A 10 -27.05 2.66 -12.70
CA TYR A 10 -27.59 1.64 -13.58
C TYR A 10 -27.12 1.89 -15.01
N LEU A 11 -26.74 0.82 -15.72
CA LEU A 11 -26.12 0.92 -17.04
C LEU A 11 -26.70 -0.14 -17.98
N GLU A 12 -26.63 0.14 -19.28
CA GLU A 12 -26.74 -0.87 -20.31
C GLU A 12 -25.40 -1.57 -20.58
N SER A 13 -25.41 -2.68 -21.31
CA SER A 13 -24.19 -3.46 -21.59
C SER A 13 -23.12 -2.66 -22.37
N LYS A 14 -23.55 -1.74 -23.24
CA LYS A 14 -22.63 -0.85 -23.98
C LYS A 14 -21.96 0.15 -23.06
N GLU A 15 -22.73 0.77 -22.17
CA GLU A 15 -22.23 1.75 -21.20
C GLU A 15 -21.28 1.11 -20.19
N LEU A 16 -21.55 -0.13 -19.78
CA LEU A 16 -20.64 -0.87 -18.93
C LEU A 16 -19.29 -1.12 -19.64
N ALA A 17 -19.32 -1.49 -20.91
CA ALA A 17 -18.09 -1.69 -21.69
C ALA A 17 -17.31 -0.38 -21.89
N GLU A 18 -18.02 0.74 -22.07
CA GLU A 18 -17.42 2.07 -22.16
C GLU A 18 -16.80 2.49 -20.82
N PHE A 19 -17.49 2.27 -19.71
CA PHE A 19 -16.95 2.51 -18.38
C PHE A 19 -15.60 1.82 -18.15
N PHE A 20 -15.49 0.54 -18.55
CA PHE A 20 -14.23 -0.18 -18.39
C PHE A 20 -13.12 0.33 -19.31
N ARG A 21 -13.43 0.77 -20.55
CA ARG A 21 -12.43 1.39 -21.43
C ARG A 21 -11.93 2.72 -20.86
N ASN A 22 -12.86 3.57 -20.41
CA ASN A 22 -12.52 4.87 -19.82
C ASN A 22 -11.72 4.69 -18.52
N LEU A 23 -12.06 3.68 -17.71
CA LEU A 23 -11.30 3.35 -16.53
C LEU A 23 -9.88 2.88 -16.86
N ALA A 24 -9.73 2.02 -17.88
CA ALA A 24 -8.41 1.56 -18.31
C ALA A 24 -7.54 2.71 -18.82
N ASP A 25 -8.12 3.56 -19.68
CA ASP A 25 -7.43 4.76 -20.18
C ASP A 25 -7.04 5.72 -19.05
N ALA A 26 -7.92 5.95 -18.08
CA ALA A 26 -7.65 6.81 -16.94
C ALA A 26 -6.55 6.28 -16.03
N VAL A 27 -6.41 4.96 -15.88
CA VAL A 27 -5.33 4.32 -15.11
C VAL A 27 -3.98 4.45 -15.84
N GLU A 28 -3.97 4.38 -17.18
CA GLU A 28 -2.75 4.45 -18.00
C GLU A 28 -2.28 5.90 -18.24
N ASN A 29 -3.21 6.82 -18.47
CA ASN A 29 -2.91 8.15 -18.99
C ASN A 29 -3.32 9.30 -18.06
N GLY A 30 -3.85 8.98 -16.89
CA GLY A 30 -4.47 9.94 -15.98
C GLY A 30 -5.93 10.22 -16.32
N GLY A 31 -6.77 10.33 -15.28
CA GLY A 31 -8.20 10.51 -15.42
C GLY A 31 -8.67 11.95 -15.19
N GLN A 32 -9.84 12.27 -15.76
CA GLN A 32 -10.53 13.52 -15.51
C GLN A 32 -11.97 13.25 -15.01
N GLY A 33 -12.59 14.25 -14.39
CA GLY A 33 -13.96 14.14 -13.90
C GLY A 33 -14.12 13.04 -12.84
N GLU A 34 -14.97 12.04 -13.11
CA GLU A 34 -15.24 10.94 -12.18
C GLU A 34 -14.05 9.99 -11.98
N PHE A 35 -13.03 10.06 -12.84
CA PHE A 35 -11.79 9.30 -12.78
C PHE A 35 -10.57 10.17 -12.42
N ALA A 36 -10.78 11.39 -11.93
CA ALA A 36 -9.68 12.27 -11.54
C ALA A 36 -8.80 11.59 -10.46
N CYS A 37 -7.48 11.71 -10.62
CA CYS A 37 -6.46 11.12 -9.73
C CYS A 37 -6.53 9.58 -9.59
N ILE A 38 -7.12 8.91 -10.56
CA ILE A 38 -7.23 7.44 -10.50
C ILE A 38 -5.91 6.75 -10.78
N GLU A 39 -4.97 7.40 -11.46
CA GLU A 39 -3.59 6.95 -11.70
C GLU A 39 -2.86 6.66 -10.38
N ASP A 40 -3.16 7.41 -9.32
CA ASP A 40 -2.58 7.26 -7.98
C ASP A 40 -3.44 6.38 -7.04
N PHE A 41 -4.19 5.43 -7.58
CA PHE A 41 -5.06 4.61 -6.76
C PHE A 41 -4.28 3.72 -5.79
N SER A 42 -4.72 3.66 -4.55
CA SER A 42 -4.29 2.65 -3.58
C SER A 42 -5.22 1.42 -3.57
N LYS A 43 -6.46 1.60 -4.03
CA LYS A 43 -7.44 0.51 -4.10
C LYS A 43 -8.61 0.85 -5.03
N ILE A 44 -8.90 -0.05 -5.95
CA ILE A 44 -10.12 -0.05 -6.77
C ILE A 44 -11.02 -1.22 -6.34
N LYS A 45 -12.28 -0.95 -6.10
CA LYS A 45 -13.33 -1.94 -5.87
C LYS A 45 -14.45 -1.75 -6.84
N ILE A 46 -14.69 -2.74 -7.72
CA ILE A 46 -15.80 -2.71 -8.67
C ILE A 46 -16.74 -3.86 -8.35
N ARG A 47 -18.02 -3.56 -8.28
CA ARG A 47 -19.10 -4.53 -8.16
C ARG A 47 -20.08 -4.31 -9.30
N VAL A 48 -20.29 -5.33 -10.10
CA VAL A 48 -21.30 -5.33 -11.17
C VAL A 48 -22.29 -6.44 -10.84
N LYS A 49 -23.58 -6.11 -10.89
CA LYS A 49 -24.69 -7.05 -10.77
C LYS A 49 -25.66 -6.84 -11.89
N LYS A 50 -26.15 -7.93 -12.48
CA LYS A 50 -27.25 -7.88 -13.46
C LYS A 50 -28.47 -8.54 -12.83
N GLU A 51 -29.51 -7.76 -12.62
CA GLU A 51 -30.76 -8.19 -11.99
C GLU A 51 -31.92 -7.60 -12.80
N TYR A 52 -32.89 -8.42 -13.17
CA TYR A 52 -34.10 -8.00 -13.92
C TYR A 52 -33.81 -7.20 -15.20
N GLY A 53 -32.74 -7.61 -15.93
CA GLY A 53 -32.35 -6.94 -17.18
C GLY A 53 -31.53 -5.67 -17.04
N GLN A 54 -31.39 -5.15 -15.81
CA GLN A 54 -30.63 -3.94 -15.48
C GLN A 54 -29.26 -4.30 -14.95
N ILE A 55 -28.23 -3.52 -15.30
CA ILE A 55 -26.87 -3.67 -14.77
C ILE A 55 -26.64 -2.58 -13.73
N ASN A 56 -26.42 -2.99 -12.49
CA ASN A 56 -26.01 -2.07 -11.40
C ASN A 56 -24.49 -2.10 -11.29
N LEU A 57 -23.85 -0.95 -11.55
CA LEU A 57 -22.43 -0.74 -11.32
C LEU A 57 -22.23 0.04 -10.05
N LYS A 58 -21.34 -0.44 -9.18
CA LYS A 58 -20.80 0.30 -8.04
C LYS A 58 -19.28 0.20 -8.04
N ALA A 59 -18.62 1.32 -8.27
CA ALA A 59 -17.16 1.43 -8.21
C ALA A 59 -16.75 2.36 -7.06
N LYS A 60 -15.71 1.97 -6.33
CA LYS A 60 -15.09 2.78 -5.28
C LYS A 60 -13.61 2.86 -5.54
N PHE A 61 -13.10 4.08 -5.54
CA PHE A 61 -11.68 4.39 -5.72
C PHE A 61 -11.14 5.01 -4.44
N LYS A 62 -9.97 4.55 -4.00
CA LYS A 62 -9.19 5.17 -2.94
C LYS A 62 -7.87 5.59 -3.53
N THR A 63 -7.50 6.84 -3.38
CA THR A 63 -6.18 7.35 -3.77
C THR A 63 -5.17 7.18 -2.64
N ALA A 64 -3.90 7.10 -2.99
CA ALA A 64 -2.80 7.01 -2.02
C ALA A 64 -2.59 8.35 -1.30
N ALA A 65 -2.79 9.46 -2.03
CA ALA A 65 -2.74 10.82 -1.52
C ALA A 65 -4.11 11.52 -1.70
N PRO A 66 -4.42 12.60 -0.95
CA PRO A 66 -5.59 13.41 -1.23
C PRO A 66 -5.50 13.98 -2.65
N CYS A 67 -6.56 13.82 -3.43
CA CYS A 67 -6.68 14.43 -4.74
C CYS A 67 -6.90 15.94 -4.58
N VAL A 68 -5.83 16.70 -4.37
CA VAL A 68 -5.83 18.16 -4.34
C VAL A 68 -5.02 18.64 -5.53
N PRO A 69 -5.55 19.55 -6.38
CA PRO A 69 -4.70 20.23 -7.33
C PRO A 69 -3.58 20.92 -6.54
N ALA A 70 -2.35 20.76 -7.00
CA ALA A 70 -1.15 21.27 -6.34
C ALA A 70 -1.31 22.77 -6.02
N VAL A 71 -1.61 23.07 -4.78
CA VAL A 71 -1.43 24.41 -4.21
C VAL A 71 -0.23 24.29 -3.30
N ASP A 72 0.83 24.92 -3.74
CA ASP A 72 2.08 25.10 -3.03
C ASP A 72 1.78 25.64 -1.63
N SER A 73 2.02 24.89 -0.60
CA SER A 73 1.90 25.34 0.78
C SER A 73 3.04 24.81 1.64
N GLY A 74 4.04 25.65 1.75
CA GLY A 74 4.74 25.97 2.98
C GLY A 74 5.45 24.82 3.69
N THR A 75 6.79 24.92 3.65
CA THR A 75 7.76 24.40 4.62
C THR A 75 7.19 24.14 6.02
N GLY A 76 6.79 22.90 6.27
CA GLY A 76 6.58 22.36 7.60
C GLY A 76 7.07 20.92 7.55
N GLU A 77 8.02 20.55 8.43
CA GLU A 77 8.41 19.16 8.61
C GLU A 77 7.13 18.32 8.81
N PRO A 78 6.95 17.23 8.09
CA PRO A 78 5.76 16.39 8.23
C PRO A 78 5.69 15.87 9.66
N ALA A 79 4.64 16.25 10.38
CA ALA A 79 4.43 15.81 11.75
C ALA A 79 4.50 14.29 11.83
N LYS A 80 5.31 13.76 12.75
CA LYS A 80 5.51 12.33 12.98
C LYS A 80 4.15 11.63 13.06
N PRO A 81 3.84 10.62 12.21
CA PRO A 81 2.51 9.98 12.18
C PRO A 81 2.22 9.28 13.51
N LYS A 82 0.93 9.09 13.83
CA LYS A 82 0.58 8.28 15.00
C LYS A 82 1.09 6.84 14.82
N TYR A 83 1.63 6.24 15.85
CA TYR A 83 2.18 4.88 15.82
C TYR A 83 1.21 3.84 15.22
N LYS A 84 -0.09 3.95 15.54
CA LYS A 84 -1.14 3.08 14.97
C LYS A 84 -1.24 3.20 13.44
N ASP A 85 -1.12 4.39 12.91
CA ASP A 85 -1.22 4.63 11.47
C ASP A 85 0.04 4.15 10.75
N LEU A 86 1.22 4.35 11.36
CA LEU A 86 2.48 3.79 10.89
C LEU A 86 2.42 2.25 10.82
N LYS A 87 1.99 1.58 11.89
CA LYS A 87 1.82 0.10 11.91
C LYS A 87 0.86 -0.40 10.83
N LYS A 88 -0.20 0.36 10.55
CA LYS A 88 -1.16 -0.01 9.49
C LYS A 88 -0.53 0.07 8.09
N ARG A 89 0.27 1.11 7.84
CA ARG A 89 1.01 1.31 6.58
C ARG A 89 2.06 0.22 6.39
N MET A 90 2.91 -0.02 7.40
CA MET A 90 3.91 -1.10 7.41
C MET A 90 3.30 -2.47 7.14
N ARG A 91 2.12 -2.77 7.70
CA ARG A 91 1.42 -4.04 7.43
C ARG A 91 1.08 -4.22 5.96
N GLY A 92 0.78 -3.13 5.25
CA GLY A 92 0.48 -3.14 3.82
C GLY A 92 1.70 -3.52 2.99
N SER A 93 2.80 -2.78 3.14
CA SER A 93 4.06 -3.04 2.43
C SER A 93 4.64 -4.40 2.78
N PHE A 94 4.73 -4.74 4.07
CA PHE A 94 5.25 -6.03 4.53
C PHE A 94 4.52 -7.24 3.95
N ARG A 95 3.18 -7.16 3.83
CA ARG A 95 2.40 -8.24 3.21
C ARG A 95 2.77 -8.46 1.74
N ILE A 96 3.07 -7.39 1.01
CA ILE A 96 3.52 -7.47 -0.38
C ILE A 96 4.89 -8.15 -0.44
N LEU A 97 5.84 -7.73 0.41
CA LEU A 97 7.18 -8.31 0.47
C LEU A 97 7.12 -9.82 0.74
N VAL A 98 6.46 -10.21 1.83
CA VAL A 98 6.33 -11.63 2.22
C VAL A 98 5.71 -12.45 1.09
N LYS A 99 4.58 -11.99 0.54
CA LYS A 99 3.89 -12.73 -0.50
C LYS A 99 4.75 -12.91 -1.75
N MET A 100 5.32 -11.83 -2.27
CA MET A 100 6.06 -11.88 -3.54
C MET A 100 7.33 -12.70 -3.43
N ILE A 101 8.07 -12.54 -2.33
CA ILE A 101 9.32 -13.29 -2.11
C ILE A 101 9.03 -14.79 -1.94
N HIS A 102 7.98 -15.17 -1.17
CA HIS A 102 7.57 -16.57 -1.03
C HIS A 102 7.02 -17.16 -2.34
N ASP A 103 6.44 -16.33 -3.21
CA ASP A 103 6.02 -16.72 -4.56
C ASP A 103 7.20 -16.75 -5.57
N GLY A 104 8.43 -16.54 -5.11
CA GLY A 104 9.64 -16.56 -5.95
C GLY A 104 9.83 -15.31 -6.82
N SER A 105 9.23 -14.18 -6.44
CA SER A 105 9.28 -12.92 -7.19
C SER A 105 9.93 -11.81 -6.38
N VAL A 106 10.72 -10.97 -7.07
CA VAL A 106 11.30 -9.77 -6.46
C VAL A 106 10.21 -8.71 -6.27
N PRO A 107 10.05 -8.14 -5.06
CA PRO A 107 9.05 -7.11 -4.82
C PRO A 107 9.42 -5.78 -5.49
N PRO A 108 8.43 -4.92 -5.81
CA PRO A 108 8.70 -3.61 -6.39
C PRO A 108 9.45 -2.71 -5.41
N ALA A 109 10.35 -1.87 -5.95
CA ALA A 109 11.19 -0.95 -5.16
C ALA A 109 10.38 -0.08 -4.20
N GLU A 110 9.27 0.47 -4.66
CA GLU A 110 8.37 1.30 -3.84
C GLU A 110 7.88 0.59 -2.57
N ALA A 111 7.57 -0.71 -2.65
CA ALA A 111 7.12 -1.47 -1.48
C ALA A 111 8.26 -1.73 -0.51
N VAL A 112 9.48 -1.96 -1.02
CA VAL A 112 10.70 -2.17 -0.21
C VAL A 112 11.08 -0.87 0.48
N GLU A 113 11.17 0.22 -0.25
CA GLU A 113 11.52 1.55 0.28
C GLU A 113 10.50 2.01 1.33
N ALA A 114 9.20 1.87 1.04
CA ALA A 114 8.15 2.21 1.99
C ALA A 114 8.25 1.38 3.28
N PHE A 115 8.51 0.08 3.18
CA PHE A 115 8.68 -0.78 4.34
C PHE A 115 9.91 -0.39 5.17
N LEU A 116 11.06 -0.18 4.53
CA LEU A 116 12.31 0.16 5.21
C LEU A 116 12.25 1.55 5.86
N ALA A 117 11.66 2.54 5.17
CA ALA A 117 11.46 3.87 5.73
C ALA A 117 10.53 3.85 6.95
N ASP A 118 9.42 3.12 6.85
CA ASP A 118 8.48 2.96 7.97
C ASP A 118 9.09 2.18 9.13
N SER A 119 9.95 1.18 8.86
CA SER A 119 10.68 0.42 9.86
C SER A 119 11.69 1.30 10.61
N ALA A 120 12.46 2.12 9.89
CA ALA A 120 13.38 3.09 10.47
C ALA A 120 12.65 4.12 11.35
N LEU A 121 11.46 4.57 10.92
CA LEU A 121 10.63 5.46 11.71
C LEU A 121 10.04 4.76 12.93
N MET A 122 9.62 3.49 12.82
CA MET A 122 9.02 2.72 13.91
C MET A 122 9.93 2.62 15.12
N VAL A 123 11.20 2.33 14.93
CA VAL A 123 12.18 2.19 16.03
C VAL A 123 12.50 3.50 16.75
N THR A 124 11.97 4.64 16.26
CA THR A 124 12.09 5.93 16.95
C THR A 124 10.95 6.21 17.93
N TYR A 125 9.96 5.32 18.05
CA TYR A 125 8.86 5.48 19.01
C TYR A 125 9.19 4.73 20.30
N PRO A 126 9.39 5.44 21.44
CA PRO A 126 9.72 4.80 22.71
C PRO A 126 8.51 4.05 23.30
N GLY A 127 8.77 2.98 24.01
CA GLY A 127 7.76 2.25 24.79
C GLY A 127 6.94 1.23 23.99
N TYR A 128 7.35 0.89 22.76
CA TYR A 128 6.67 -0.07 21.89
C TYR A 128 7.51 -1.30 21.56
N GLY A 129 8.46 -1.65 22.43
CA GLY A 129 9.33 -2.81 22.26
C GLY A 129 10.79 -2.44 22.03
N ASP A 130 11.27 -1.43 22.72
CA ASP A 130 12.60 -0.81 22.58
C ASP A 130 13.74 -1.83 22.66
N GLU A 131 13.59 -2.88 23.46
CA GLU A 131 14.57 -3.95 23.60
C GLU A 131 14.72 -4.85 22.35
N PHE A 132 13.79 -4.76 21.42
CA PHE A 132 13.82 -5.50 20.14
C PHE A 132 14.33 -4.64 18.99
N TYR A 133 14.44 -3.32 19.15
CA TYR A 133 14.74 -2.41 18.05
C TYR A 133 16.08 -2.62 17.40
N GLU A 134 17.12 -2.91 18.19
CA GLU A 134 18.47 -3.17 17.67
C GLU A 134 18.49 -4.40 16.75
N GLN A 135 17.95 -5.52 17.25
CA GLN A 135 17.88 -6.76 16.46
C GLN A 135 16.98 -6.60 15.23
N TYR A 136 15.84 -5.94 15.37
CA TYR A 136 14.93 -5.66 14.26
C TYR A 136 15.61 -4.81 13.18
N THR A 137 16.36 -3.78 13.57
CA THR A 137 17.10 -2.91 12.65
C THR A 137 18.16 -3.70 11.87
N ALA A 138 18.91 -4.56 12.55
CA ALA A 138 19.91 -5.42 11.91
C ALA A 138 19.29 -6.31 10.83
N VAL A 139 18.13 -6.92 11.11
CA VAL A 139 17.42 -7.75 10.12
C VAL A 139 16.86 -6.91 8.95
N CYS A 140 16.43 -5.67 9.20
CA CYS A 140 16.05 -4.75 8.13
C CYS A 140 17.23 -4.40 7.20
N ASP A 141 18.43 -4.23 7.75
CA ASP A 141 19.63 -3.94 6.97
C ASP A 141 20.09 -5.15 6.17
N GLU A 142 19.98 -6.36 6.71
CA GLU A 142 20.19 -7.61 5.97
C GLU A 142 19.22 -7.75 4.80
N PHE A 143 17.93 -7.46 5.03
CA PHE A 143 16.93 -7.47 3.98
C PHE A 143 17.24 -6.45 2.87
N ARG A 144 17.65 -5.23 3.23
CA ARG A 144 18.09 -4.20 2.29
C ARG A 144 19.25 -4.71 1.42
N THR A 145 20.29 -5.26 2.06
CA THR A 145 21.47 -5.79 1.37
C THR A 145 21.11 -6.95 0.41
N ALA A 146 20.23 -7.84 0.84
CA ALA A 146 19.72 -8.93 0.00
C ALA A 146 18.96 -8.40 -1.22
N TYR A 147 18.12 -7.39 -1.01
CA TYR A 147 17.37 -6.75 -2.09
C TYR A 147 18.28 -6.05 -3.11
N GLU A 148 19.24 -5.25 -2.64
CA GLU A 148 20.21 -4.55 -3.49
C GLU A 148 21.10 -5.51 -4.31
N SER A 149 21.39 -6.69 -3.77
CA SER A 149 22.14 -7.74 -4.49
C SER A 149 21.28 -8.53 -5.50
N GLY A 150 19.96 -8.39 -5.46
CA GLY A 150 19.03 -9.17 -6.29
C GLY A 150 18.95 -10.65 -5.93
N ASP A 151 19.51 -11.06 -4.80
CA ASP A 151 19.56 -12.44 -4.34
C ASP A 151 18.25 -12.85 -3.66
N LEU A 152 17.40 -13.55 -4.39
CA LEU A 152 16.07 -13.95 -3.94
C LEU A 152 16.12 -14.93 -2.75
N GLU A 153 17.11 -15.82 -2.68
CA GLU A 153 17.28 -16.77 -1.57
C GLU A 153 17.63 -16.01 -0.27
N ARG A 154 18.53 -15.05 -0.36
CA ARG A 154 18.86 -14.18 0.78
C ARG A 154 17.67 -13.28 1.17
N MET A 155 16.91 -12.75 0.20
CA MET A 155 15.67 -12.00 0.51
C MET A 155 14.67 -12.88 1.26
N HIS A 156 14.52 -14.15 0.86
CA HIS A 156 13.63 -15.09 1.53
C HIS A 156 14.05 -15.32 2.99
N ALA A 157 15.32 -15.60 3.22
CA ALA A 157 15.86 -15.79 4.57
C ALA A 157 15.68 -14.55 5.45
N ALA A 158 15.92 -13.34 4.89
CA ALA A 158 15.76 -12.08 5.61
C ALA A 158 14.30 -11.77 5.93
N VAL A 159 13.37 -12.06 5.01
CA VAL A 159 11.93 -11.89 5.26
C VAL A 159 11.43 -12.84 6.35
N ASP A 160 11.88 -14.08 6.37
CA ASP A 160 11.56 -15.04 7.42
C ASP A 160 12.08 -14.57 8.79
N ALA A 161 13.30 -14.02 8.82
CA ALA A 161 13.84 -13.39 10.02
C ALA A 161 12.99 -12.20 10.50
N LEU A 162 12.51 -11.34 9.60
CA LEU A 162 11.58 -10.24 9.92
C LEU A 162 10.25 -10.76 10.48
N VAL A 163 9.71 -11.83 9.94
CA VAL A 163 8.49 -12.50 10.48
C VAL A 163 8.74 -13.01 11.88
N HIS A 164 9.91 -13.60 12.14
CA HIS A 164 10.29 -14.10 13.45
C HIS A 164 10.42 -12.96 14.47
N GLU A 165 11.15 -11.88 14.13
CA GLU A 165 11.31 -10.72 15.02
C GLU A 165 9.97 -10.07 15.37
N LYS A 166 9.10 -9.90 14.37
CA LYS A 166 7.73 -9.44 14.59
C LYS A 166 7.00 -10.34 15.60
N SER A 167 7.09 -11.64 15.45
CA SER A 167 6.41 -12.60 16.34
C SER A 167 6.95 -12.54 17.76
N ARG A 168 8.26 -12.39 17.94
CA ARG A 168 8.90 -12.19 19.26
C ARG A 168 8.37 -10.96 19.97
N CYS A 169 8.31 -9.82 19.28
CA CYS A 169 7.82 -8.58 19.83
C CYS A 169 6.34 -8.70 20.23
N HIS A 170 5.50 -9.24 19.35
CA HIS A 170 4.05 -9.40 19.60
C HIS A 170 3.74 -10.38 20.73
N ALA A 171 4.55 -11.43 20.93
CA ALA A 171 4.36 -12.37 22.03
C ALA A 171 4.49 -11.71 23.41
N LYS A 172 5.16 -10.54 23.49
CA LYS A 172 5.36 -9.81 24.75
C LYS A 172 4.42 -8.61 24.92
N TYR A 173 3.95 -8.02 23.83
CA TYR A 173 3.24 -6.73 23.85
C TYR A 173 1.79 -6.77 23.28
N ASP A 174 1.27 -7.94 22.89
CA ASP A 174 -0.14 -8.11 22.47
C ASP A 174 -1.00 -8.77 23.55
#